data_3dbdc2e9e24c77d2ce6b77d4ee3a36d3
#
_entry.id   3dbdc2e9e24c77d2ce6b77d4ee3a36d3
#
_cell.length_a   1.000
_cell.length_b   1.000
_cell.length_c   1.000
_cell.angle_alpha   90.00
_cell.angle_beta   90.00
_cell.angle_gamma   90.00
#
_symmetry.space_group_name_H-M   'P 1'
#
loop_
_entity.id
_entity.type
_entity.pdbx_description
1 polymer ?
#
loop_
_entity_poly.entity_id
_entity_poly.type
_entity_poly.pdbx_seq_one_letter_code
_entity_poly.pdbx_strand_id
1 'polypeptide(L)'
;MHNAGFVRNYEGVLRNLLARGHRIHVAYEHNRNKLGENVQVERLAAEYDNFTHGAAPRRETNDYWGVAAQVLRTYLDYLRYLHPRYRLATKLRLRVAVQVPAFLRGLGRIVAAAGPWVLSGFVHTVRCIERQLPPAPQIRKFIQSRRPSVLLITPLVDIGSDQVDYIREASAAKIPTALGVSSWDNLTNKGEMQVIPDRVLLWNESQKIEAIEIHGVPEDRVIVTGAQNFDDWFTWQPSKTREAFGRVVGLSSEKTFILYL
;
A
#
# COMPACT_ATOMS: atom_id res chain seq x y z
N MET A 1 7.52 0.30 3.38
CA MET A 1 7.18 -0.01 1.94
C MET A 1 7.40 -1.49 1.66
N HIS A 2 6.72 -2.09 0.65
CA HIS A 2 6.95 -3.50 0.30
C HIS A 2 8.32 -3.78 -0.31
N ASN A 3 8.82 -2.89 -1.15
CA ASN A 3 10.17 -2.97 -1.71
C ASN A 3 10.72 -1.56 -1.95
N ALA A 4 12.02 -1.46 -2.23
CA ALA A 4 12.70 -0.21 -2.48
C ALA A 4 12.20 0.50 -3.74
N GLY A 5 11.71 -0.23 -4.74
CA GLY A 5 11.20 0.33 -5.99
C GLY A 5 10.00 1.25 -5.84
N PHE A 6 9.25 1.14 -4.71
CA PHE A 6 8.17 2.11 -4.40
C PHE A 6 8.67 3.53 -4.16
N VAL A 7 9.96 3.71 -3.82
CA VAL A 7 10.56 5.03 -3.60
C VAL A 7 10.44 5.91 -4.83
N ARG A 8 10.53 5.35 -6.04
CA ARG A 8 10.38 6.09 -7.30
C ARG A 8 9.06 6.90 -7.38
N ASN A 9 7.99 6.35 -6.78
CA ASN A 9 6.68 7.01 -6.80
C ASN A 9 6.61 8.21 -5.85
N TYR A 10 7.59 8.35 -4.95
CA TYR A 10 7.63 9.40 -3.91
C TYR A 10 8.91 10.23 -3.99
N GLU A 11 9.78 10.02 -4.98
CA GLU A 11 11.12 10.62 -5.02
C GLU A 11 11.07 12.15 -4.95
N GLY A 12 10.19 12.80 -5.71
CA GLY A 12 10.02 14.25 -5.67
C GLY A 12 9.61 14.78 -4.30
N VAL A 13 8.67 14.08 -3.63
CA VAL A 13 8.24 14.43 -2.27
C VAL A 13 9.38 14.23 -1.26
N LEU A 14 10.09 13.11 -1.36
CA LEU A 14 11.23 12.81 -0.47
C LEU A 14 12.31 13.87 -0.62
N ARG A 15 12.71 14.21 -1.84
CA ARG A 15 13.70 15.28 -2.12
C ARG A 15 13.29 16.63 -1.54
N ASN A 16 12.03 17.01 -1.71
CA ASN A 16 11.50 18.25 -1.18
C ASN A 16 11.55 18.30 0.36
N LEU A 17 11.15 17.20 1.02
CA LEU A 17 11.21 17.11 2.47
C LEU A 17 12.65 17.12 3.00
N LEU A 18 13.55 16.38 2.34
CA LEU A 18 14.98 16.36 2.70
C LEU A 18 15.64 17.71 2.56
N ALA A 19 15.36 18.43 1.47
CA ALA A 19 15.84 19.80 1.24
C ALA A 19 15.32 20.81 2.30
N ARG A 20 14.15 20.54 2.89
CA ARG A 20 13.59 21.32 4.01
C ARG A 20 14.15 20.90 5.39
N GLY A 21 15.12 19.99 5.43
CA GLY A 21 15.78 19.56 6.65
C GLY A 21 15.06 18.45 7.45
N HIS A 22 14.00 17.85 6.91
CA HIS A 22 13.38 16.69 7.55
C HIS A 22 14.32 15.48 7.49
N ARG A 23 14.37 14.70 8.59
CA ARG A 23 15.08 13.42 8.62
C ARG A 23 14.14 12.31 8.18
N ILE A 24 14.53 11.52 7.18
CA ILE A 24 13.70 10.47 6.61
C ILE A 24 14.40 9.12 6.75
N HIS A 25 13.66 8.13 7.23
CA HIS A 25 14.07 6.73 7.19
C HIS A 25 13.10 5.91 6.36
N VAL A 26 13.57 5.32 5.26
CA VAL A 26 12.77 4.43 4.41
C VAL A 26 13.02 2.98 4.79
N ALA A 27 12.00 2.32 5.34
CA ALA A 27 12.03 0.90 5.67
C ALA A 27 11.29 0.09 4.60
N TYR A 28 11.93 -0.98 4.09
CA TYR A 28 11.34 -1.85 3.05
C TYR A 28 11.79 -3.29 3.23
N GLU A 29 11.06 -4.22 2.59
CA GLU A 29 11.34 -5.65 2.68
C GLU A 29 12.37 -6.06 1.62
N HIS A 30 13.59 -6.35 2.04
CA HIS A 30 14.69 -6.70 1.13
C HIS A 30 14.40 -7.94 0.25
N ASN A 31 13.73 -8.93 0.79
CA ASN A 31 13.39 -10.15 0.07
C ASN A 31 12.33 -9.97 -1.04
N ARG A 32 11.71 -8.81 -1.14
CA ARG A 32 10.78 -8.42 -2.21
C ARG A 32 11.41 -7.54 -3.27
N ASN A 33 12.67 -7.14 -3.09
CA ASN A 33 13.38 -6.33 -4.07
C ASN A 33 13.76 -7.17 -5.31
N LYS A 34 13.56 -6.58 -6.47
CA LYS A 34 14.10 -7.06 -7.73
C LYS A 34 15.46 -6.42 -7.99
N LEU A 35 16.20 -6.96 -8.94
CA LEU A 35 17.49 -6.40 -9.35
C LEU A 35 17.30 -4.94 -9.78
N GLY A 36 18.14 -4.03 -9.24
CA GLY A 36 18.12 -2.60 -9.56
C GLY A 36 17.09 -1.76 -8.79
N GLU A 37 16.20 -2.34 -7.97
CA GLU A 37 15.21 -1.55 -7.21
C GLU A 37 15.83 -0.70 -6.08
N ASN A 38 17.07 -0.99 -5.66
CA ASN A 38 17.76 -0.21 -4.62
C ASN A 38 18.39 1.09 -5.13
N VAL A 39 18.52 1.29 -6.44
CA VAL A 39 19.26 2.41 -7.03
C VAL A 39 18.77 3.77 -6.50
N GLN A 40 17.45 3.97 -6.40
CA GLN A 40 16.91 5.24 -5.92
C GLN A 40 17.20 5.49 -4.44
N VAL A 41 17.08 4.49 -3.59
CA VAL A 41 17.36 4.65 -2.15
C VAL A 41 18.84 4.87 -1.88
N GLU A 42 19.71 4.18 -2.62
CA GLU A 42 21.17 4.36 -2.54
C GLU A 42 21.59 5.73 -3.02
N ARG A 43 21.00 6.22 -4.12
CA ARG A 43 21.25 7.56 -4.64
C ARG A 43 20.80 8.64 -3.64
N LEU A 44 19.60 8.53 -3.07
CA LEU A 44 19.14 9.48 -2.06
C LEU A 44 20.03 9.47 -0.81
N ALA A 45 20.52 8.28 -0.40
CA ALA A 45 21.43 8.17 0.74
C ALA A 45 22.82 8.78 0.46
N ALA A 46 23.27 8.77 -0.79
CA ALA A 46 24.52 9.39 -1.19
C ALA A 46 24.39 10.92 -1.33
N GLU A 47 23.20 11.43 -1.67
CA GLU A 47 22.95 12.85 -1.90
C GLU A 47 22.54 13.62 -0.62
N TYR A 48 21.97 12.93 0.39
CA TYR A 48 21.36 13.57 1.57
C TYR A 48 21.77 12.90 2.88
N ASP A 49 22.52 13.56 3.73
CA ASP A 49 22.94 13.06 5.05
C ASP A 49 21.76 12.80 6.02
N ASN A 50 20.64 13.48 5.80
CA ASN A 50 19.41 13.33 6.59
C ASN A 50 18.46 12.23 6.04
N PHE A 51 18.92 11.44 5.06
CA PHE A 51 18.21 10.27 4.54
C PHE A 51 18.90 8.98 4.98
N THR A 52 18.11 8.02 5.43
CA THR A 52 18.57 6.66 5.72
C THR A 52 17.57 5.64 5.21
N HIS A 53 18.03 4.43 4.94
CA HIS A 53 17.15 3.33 4.55
C HIS A 53 17.58 2.01 5.21
N GLY A 54 16.71 1.02 5.17
CA GLY A 54 17.03 -0.29 5.72
C GLY A 54 15.89 -1.28 5.69
N ALA A 55 16.13 -2.46 6.28
CA ALA A 55 15.13 -3.50 6.35
C ALA A 55 13.94 -3.09 7.21
N ALA A 56 12.74 -3.31 6.71
CA ALA A 56 11.51 -3.27 7.48
C ALA A 56 11.40 -4.57 8.31
N PRO A 57 11.41 -4.52 9.66
CA PRO A 57 11.24 -5.72 10.46
C PRO A 57 9.85 -6.31 10.23
N ARG A 58 9.78 -7.63 10.26
CA ARG A 58 8.55 -8.41 10.20
C ARG A 58 8.38 -9.22 11.48
N ARG A 59 7.21 -9.78 11.67
CA ARG A 59 7.04 -10.85 12.66
C ARG A 59 7.95 -12.02 12.30
N GLU A 60 8.52 -12.66 13.31
CA GLU A 60 9.37 -13.84 13.10
C GLU A 60 8.58 -14.99 12.45
N THR A 61 9.27 -15.83 11.70
CA THR A 61 8.64 -16.98 11.02
C THR A 61 8.08 -18.03 11.98
N ASN A 62 8.57 -18.06 13.21
CA ASN A 62 8.10 -18.91 14.30
C ASN A 62 7.04 -18.21 15.20
N ASP A 63 6.63 -16.98 14.87
CA ASP A 63 5.57 -16.27 15.57
C ASP A 63 4.20 -16.81 15.12
N TYR A 64 3.63 -17.72 15.93
CA TYR A 64 2.29 -18.26 15.71
C TYR A 64 1.22 -17.18 15.57
N TRP A 65 1.37 -16.07 16.31
CA TRP A 65 0.43 -14.94 16.20
C TRP A 65 0.57 -14.18 14.88
N GLY A 66 1.78 -14.16 14.31
CA GLY A 66 2.01 -13.63 12.98
C GLY A 66 1.29 -14.45 11.91
N VAL A 67 1.38 -15.77 11.99
CA VAL A 67 0.64 -16.69 11.11
C VAL A 67 -0.86 -16.50 11.27
N ALA A 68 -1.36 -16.46 12.53
CA ALA A 68 -2.78 -16.25 12.81
C ALA A 68 -3.27 -14.90 12.26
N ALA A 69 -2.51 -13.81 12.43
CA ALA A 69 -2.83 -12.50 11.90
C ALA A 69 -2.95 -12.53 10.37
N GLN A 70 -1.96 -13.13 9.69
CA GLN A 70 -1.96 -13.26 8.24
C GLN A 70 -3.18 -14.05 7.74
N VAL A 71 -3.50 -15.18 8.38
CA VAL A 71 -4.65 -15.99 8.01
C VAL A 71 -5.96 -15.24 8.23
N LEU A 72 -6.14 -14.60 9.39
CA LEU A 72 -7.38 -13.85 9.69
C LEU A 72 -7.55 -12.64 8.75
N ARG A 73 -6.49 -11.89 8.48
CA ARG A 73 -6.53 -10.75 7.55
C ARG A 73 -6.87 -11.19 6.12
N THR A 74 -6.22 -12.24 5.64
CA THR A 74 -6.53 -12.82 4.32
C THR A 74 -7.97 -13.37 4.28
N TYR A 75 -8.44 -13.95 5.40
CA TYR A 75 -9.81 -14.42 5.49
C TYR A 75 -10.82 -13.28 5.48
N LEU A 76 -10.57 -12.18 6.18
CA LEU A 76 -11.40 -10.97 6.11
C LEU A 76 -11.50 -10.43 4.68
N ASP A 77 -10.38 -10.37 3.95
CA ASP A 77 -10.37 -9.99 2.54
C ASP A 77 -11.22 -10.94 1.67
N TYR A 78 -11.17 -12.24 1.96
CA TYR A 78 -12.02 -13.22 1.27
C TYR A 78 -13.51 -13.05 1.57
N LEU A 79 -13.87 -12.89 2.84
CA LEU A 79 -15.25 -12.71 3.29
C LEU A 79 -15.88 -11.45 2.64
N ARG A 80 -15.11 -10.38 2.51
CA ARG A 80 -15.54 -9.16 1.79
C ARG A 80 -16.06 -9.48 0.41
N TYR A 81 -15.33 -10.32 -0.37
CA TYR A 81 -15.71 -10.69 -1.74
C TYR A 81 -16.87 -11.70 -1.82
N LEU A 82 -17.34 -12.24 -0.70
CA LEU A 82 -18.57 -13.02 -0.64
C LEU A 82 -19.83 -12.17 -0.49
N HIS A 83 -19.70 -10.91 -0.09
CA HIS A 83 -20.82 -10.00 0.04
C HIS A 83 -21.47 -9.71 -1.35
N PRO A 84 -22.81 -9.68 -1.47
CA PRO A 84 -23.53 -9.45 -2.74
C PRO A 84 -23.08 -8.23 -3.54
N ARG A 85 -22.62 -7.18 -2.85
CA ARG A 85 -22.02 -5.98 -3.45
C ARG A 85 -20.90 -6.31 -4.44
N TYR A 86 -20.11 -7.36 -4.18
CA TYR A 86 -18.95 -7.79 -4.97
C TYR A 86 -19.23 -8.98 -5.89
N ARG A 87 -20.52 -9.28 -6.20
CA ARG A 87 -20.90 -10.44 -7.01
C ARG A 87 -20.19 -10.49 -8.36
N LEU A 88 -19.91 -9.35 -8.98
CA LEU A 88 -19.22 -9.24 -10.25
C LEU A 88 -17.69 -9.34 -10.16
N ALA A 89 -17.12 -9.21 -8.98
CA ALA A 89 -15.67 -9.25 -8.73
C ALA A 89 -15.12 -10.70 -8.66
N THR A 90 -15.52 -11.57 -9.58
CA THR A 90 -15.20 -13.01 -9.54
C THR A 90 -13.70 -13.28 -9.57
N LYS A 91 -12.95 -12.55 -10.43
CA LYS A 91 -11.49 -12.69 -10.54
C LYS A 91 -10.78 -12.32 -9.23
N LEU A 92 -11.21 -11.24 -8.57
CA LEU A 92 -10.64 -10.81 -7.29
C LEU A 92 -10.95 -11.82 -6.19
N ARG A 93 -12.20 -12.31 -6.12
CA ARG A 93 -12.58 -13.37 -5.19
C ARG A 93 -11.74 -14.63 -5.35
N LEU A 94 -11.49 -15.08 -6.58
CA LEU A 94 -10.66 -16.25 -6.85
C LEU A 94 -9.20 -16.02 -6.44
N ARG A 95 -8.65 -14.82 -6.72
CA ARG A 95 -7.29 -14.43 -6.32
C ARG A 95 -7.08 -14.54 -4.80
N VAL A 96 -8.06 -14.09 -4.00
CA VAL A 96 -7.98 -14.18 -2.55
C VAL A 96 -8.26 -15.61 -2.07
N ALA A 97 -9.23 -16.29 -2.68
CA ALA A 97 -9.64 -17.63 -2.27
C ALA A 97 -8.50 -18.66 -2.26
N VAL A 98 -7.55 -18.57 -3.21
CA VAL A 98 -6.41 -19.51 -3.26
C VAL A 98 -5.45 -19.35 -2.08
N GLN A 99 -5.48 -18.21 -1.39
CA GLN A 99 -4.64 -17.91 -0.24
C GLN A 99 -5.31 -18.27 1.10
N VAL A 100 -6.60 -18.65 1.08
CA VAL A 100 -7.37 -18.99 2.29
C VAL A 100 -7.46 -20.51 2.44
N PRO A 101 -7.24 -21.07 3.64
CA PRO A 101 -7.42 -22.50 3.92
C PRO A 101 -8.81 -23.01 3.50
N ALA A 102 -8.86 -24.23 2.97
CA ALA A 102 -10.10 -24.78 2.38
C ALA A 102 -11.29 -24.81 3.36
N PHE A 103 -11.05 -25.16 4.64
CA PHE A 103 -12.10 -25.20 5.65
C PHE A 103 -12.68 -23.81 5.95
N LEU A 104 -11.84 -22.75 5.98
CA LEU A 104 -12.31 -21.37 6.16
C LEU A 104 -13.11 -20.89 4.94
N ARG A 105 -12.70 -21.30 3.73
CA ARG A 105 -13.48 -21.00 2.51
C ARG A 105 -14.87 -21.63 2.57
N GLY A 106 -14.96 -22.90 3.03
CA GLY A 106 -16.22 -23.60 3.23
C GLY A 106 -17.11 -22.87 4.24
N LEU A 107 -16.57 -22.57 5.42
CA LEU A 107 -17.28 -21.82 6.45
C LEU A 107 -17.78 -20.46 5.94
N GLY A 108 -16.92 -19.69 5.27
CA GLY A 108 -17.32 -18.39 4.71
C GLY A 108 -18.46 -18.48 3.71
N ARG A 109 -18.49 -19.53 2.86
CA ARG A 109 -19.60 -19.76 1.90
C ARG A 109 -20.90 -20.11 2.61
N ILE A 110 -20.86 -20.94 3.66
CA ILE A 110 -22.04 -21.29 4.46
C ILE A 110 -22.60 -20.02 5.12
N VAL A 111 -21.75 -19.22 5.75
CA VAL A 111 -22.16 -17.97 6.38
C VAL A 111 -22.74 -16.99 5.36
N ALA A 112 -22.13 -16.86 4.17
CA ALA A 112 -22.64 -16.00 3.12
C ALA A 112 -24.00 -16.46 2.57
N ALA A 113 -24.23 -17.78 2.48
CA ALA A 113 -25.51 -18.34 2.07
C ALA A 113 -26.64 -18.07 3.09
N ALA A 114 -26.31 -17.88 4.37
CA ALA A 114 -27.28 -17.51 5.40
C ALA A 114 -27.74 -16.02 5.31
N GLY A 115 -27.12 -15.24 4.45
CA GLY A 115 -27.51 -13.87 4.11
C GLY A 115 -26.50 -12.77 4.49
N PRO A 116 -26.66 -11.59 3.92
CA PRO A 116 -25.68 -10.50 4.05
C PRO A 116 -25.54 -9.99 5.51
N TRP A 117 -26.59 -9.99 6.29
CA TRP A 117 -26.56 -9.58 7.71
C TRP A 117 -25.75 -10.56 8.57
N VAL A 118 -25.94 -11.86 8.33
CA VAL A 118 -25.18 -12.92 9.03
C VAL A 118 -23.71 -12.83 8.66
N LEU A 119 -23.41 -12.64 7.37
CA LEU A 119 -22.05 -12.43 6.89
C LEU A 119 -21.41 -11.20 7.55
N SER A 120 -22.10 -10.08 7.62
CA SER A 120 -21.58 -8.85 8.23
C SER A 120 -21.29 -9.03 9.72
N GLY A 121 -22.18 -9.69 10.47
CA GLY A 121 -21.95 -10.03 11.87
C GLY A 121 -20.74 -10.95 12.05
N PHE A 122 -20.60 -11.95 11.20
CA PHE A 122 -19.46 -12.86 11.22
C PHE A 122 -18.14 -12.13 10.89
N VAL A 123 -18.12 -11.27 9.87
CA VAL A 123 -16.96 -10.42 9.55
C VAL A 123 -16.57 -9.56 10.74
N HIS A 124 -17.56 -8.95 11.41
CA HIS A 124 -17.30 -8.17 12.61
C HIS A 124 -16.62 -9.00 13.71
N THR A 125 -17.13 -10.22 13.96
CA THR A 125 -16.55 -11.14 14.94
C THR A 125 -15.11 -11.50 14.61
N VAL A 126 -14.84 -11.90 13.35
CA VAL A 126 -13.46 -12.22 12.89
C VAL A 126 -12.54 -11.01 13.03
N ARG A 127 -13.03 -9.81 12.73
CA ARG A 127 -12.27 -8.56 12.90
C ARG A 127 -11.97 -8.26 14.36
N CYS A 128 -12.93 -8.50 15.27
CA CYS A 128 -12.69 -8.36 16.71
C CYS A 128 -11.63 -9.34 17.21
N ILE A 129 -11.65 -10.59 16.77
CA ILE A 129 -10.63 -11.59 17.11
C ILE A 129 -9.25 -11.14 16.60
N GLU A 130 -9.17 -10.72 15.33
CA GLU A 130 -7.91 -10.24 14.73
C GLU A 130 -7.33 -9.05 15.50
N ARG A 131 -8.18 -8.12 15.95
CA ARG A 131 -7.78 -6.96 16.76
C ARG A 131 -7.23 -7.30 18.15
N GLN A 132 -7.61 -8.45 18.71
CA GLN A 132 -7.11 -8.92 20.01
C GLN A 132 -5.78 -9.66 19.91
N LEU A 133 -5.27 -9.90 18.70
CA LEU A 133 -3.97 -10.56 18.56
C LEU A 133 -2.86 -9.74 19.21
N PRO A 134 -1.87 -10.42 19.83
CA PRO A 134 -0.75 -9.75 20.46
C PRO A 134 0.02 -8.83 19.51
N PRO A 135 0.58 -7.73 20.01
CA PRO A 135 1.39 -6.81 19.24
C PRO A 135 2.62 -7.50 18.62
N ALA A 136 3.26 -6.84 17.65
CA ALA A 136 4.48 -7.28 16.98
C ALA A 136 5.72 -6.70 17.68
N PRO A 137 6.43 -7.44 18.57
CA PRO A 137 7.50 -6.87 19.40
C PRO A 137 8.64 -6.26 18.57
N GLN A 138 8.97 -6.87 17.43
CA GLN A 138 10.06 -6.41 16.56
C GLN A 138 9.71 -5.07 15.91
N ILE A 139 8.46 -4.91 15.45
CA ILE A 139 7.94 -3.67 14.87
C ILE A 139 7.88 -2.58 15.94
N ARG A 140 7.40 -2.92 17.13
CA ARG A 140 7.38 -2.00 18.29
C ARG A 140 8.78 -1.48 18.62
N LYS A 141 9.75 -2.37 18.78
CA LYS A 141 11.16 -2.00 19.05
C LYS A 141 11.72 -1.11 17.96
N PHE A 142 11.43 -1.41 16.71
CA PHE A 142 11.87 -0.62 15.56
C PHE A 142 11.29 0.81 15.62
N ILE A 143 9.98 0.96 15.79
CA ILE A 143 9.33 2.28 15.90
C ILE A 143 9.89 3.05 17.09
N GLN A 144 10.04 2.41 18.25
CA GLN A 144 10.59 3.04 19.44
C GLN A 144 12.05 3.47 19.27
N SER A 145 12.87 2.70 18.55
CA SER A 145 14.28 3.07 18.30
C SER A 145 14.41 4.26 17.33
N ARG A 146 13.50 4.36 16.35
CA ARG A 146 13.52 5.45 15.38
C ARG A 146 12.83 6.72 15.86
N ARG A 147 11.86 6.61 16.78
CA ARG A 147 11.06 7.73 17.33
C ARG A 147 10.57 8.69 16.24
N PRO A 148 9.87 8.21 15.20
CA PRO A 148 9.42 9.08 14.13
C PRO A 148 8.33 10.04 14.63
N SER A 149 8.30 11.26 14.11
CA SER A 149 7.21 12.21 14.35
C SER A 149 5.94 11.84 13.59
N VAL A 150 6.06 11.09 12.47
CA VAL A 150 4.97 10.58 11.67
C VAL A 150 5.40 9.29 10.99
N LEU A 151 4.48 8.34 10.86
CA LEU A 151 4.66 7.10 10.10
C LEU A 151 3.86 7.18 8.80
N LEU A 152 4.53 7.22 7.65
CA LEU A 152 3.91 7.09 6.33
C LEU A 152 4.01 5.63 5.85
N ILE A 153 2.88 5.04 5.49
CA ILE A 153 2.77 3.67 4.97
C ILE A 153 2.33 3.67 3.51
N THR A 154 2.83 2.70 2.75
CA THR A 154 2.39 2.38 1.39
C THR A 154 2.80 0.95 1.04
N PRO A 155 1.95 0.13 0.40
CA PRO A 155 0.59 0.38 -0.08
C PRO A 155 -0.54 0.11 0.92
N LEU A 156 -0.31 -0.46 2.11
CA LEU A 156 -1.24 -0.89 3.18
C LEU A 156 -2.35 -1.86 2.73
N VAL A 157 -3.01 -1.59 1.62
CA VAL A 157 -4.21 -2.31 1.13
C VAL A 157 -3.93 -3.61 0.37
N ASP A 158 -2.80 -4.27 0.61
CA ASP A 158 -2.53 -5.61 0.07
C ASP A 158 -3.35 -6.70 0.79
N ILE A 159 -3.55 -7.84 0.11
CA ILE A 159 -4.27 -9.00 0.67
C ILE A 159 -3.53 -9.50 1.91
N GLY A 160 -4.23 -9.56 3.04
CA GLY A 160 -3.66 -10.00 4.30
C GLY A 160 -2.52 -9.13 4.83
N SER A 161 -2.54 -7.83 4.56
CA SER A 161 -1.43 -6.89 4.80
C SER A 161 -0.82 -6.99 6.20
N ASP A 162 0.49 -7.23 6.25
CA ASP A 162 1.31 -7.19 7.47
C ASP A 162 1.62 -5.75 7.93
N GLN A 163 1.44 -4.77 7.04
CA GLN A 163 1.61 -3.35 7.36
C GLN A 163 0.58 -2.83 8.38
N VAL A 164 -0.50 -3.55 8.61
CA VAL A 164 -1.45 -3.31 9.69
C VAL A 164 -0.75 -3.23 11.05
N ASP A 165 0.24 -4.09 11.29
CA ASP A 165 0.97 -4.09 12.56
C ASP A 165 1.76 -2.79 12.78
N TYR A 166 2.30 -2.19 11.72
CA TYR A 166 2.99 -0.89 11.81
C TYR A 166 2.05 0.24 12.23
N ILE A 167 0.84 0.28 11.65
CA ILE A 167 -0.16 1.29 12.04
C ILE A 167 -0.55 1.10 13.51
N ARG A 168 -0.78 -0.13 13.95
CA ARG A 168 -1.15 -0.44 15.34
C ARG A 168 -0.07 -0.03 16.34
N GLU A 169 1.18 -0.39 16.06
CA GLU A 169 2.29 -0.07 16.95
C GLU A 169 2.58 1.44 16.99
N ALA A 170 2.46 2.14 15.85
CA ALA A 170 2.58 3.59 15.81
C ALA A 170 1.44 4.28 16.59
N SER A 171 0.19 3.84 16.39
CA SER A 171 -0.97 4.37 17.12
C SER A 171 -0.86 4.12 18.63
N ALA A 172 -0.39 2.94 19.05
CA ALA A 172 -0.12 2.63 20.46
C ALA A 172 0.98 3.53 21.06
N ALA A 173 1.94 3.95 20.23
CA ALA A 173 2.98 4.90 20.61
C ALA A 173 2.56 6.38 20.45
N LYS A 174 1.29 6.66 20.09
CA LYS A 174 0.74 8.00 19.80
C LYS A 174 1.49 8.73 18.68
N ILE A 175 2.01 8.00 17.72
CA ILE A 175 2.68 8.54 16.54
C ILE A 175 1.62 8.66 15.43
N PRO A 176 1.42 9.85 14.85
CA PRO A 176 0.50 10.06 13.73
C PRO A 176 0.84 9.15 12.55
N THR A 177 -0.20 8.62 11.90
CA THR A 177 -0.08 7.66 10.82
C THR A 177 -0.71 8.20 9.54
N ALA A 178 -0.09 7.94 8.40
CA ALA A 178 -0.64 8.28 7.10
C ALA A 178 -0.44 7.14 6.09
N LEU A 179 -1.42 6.95 5.22
CA LEU A 179 -1.30 6.13 4.03
C LEU A 179 -1.06 7.03 2.81
N GLY A 180 0.00 6.77 2.04
CA GLY A 180 0.14 7.30 0.69
C GLY A 180 -0.28 6.24 -0.33
N VAL A 181 -1.32 6.52 -1.09
CA VAL A 181 -1.75 5.63 -2.18
C VAL A 181 -0.77 5.74 -3.33
N SER A 182 -0.24 4.60 -3.78
CA SER A 182 0.86 4.54 -4.75
C SER A 182 0.44 4.17 -6.17
N SER A 183 -0.85 3.84 -6.38
CA SER A 183 -1.39 3.45 -7.68
C SER A 183 -2.88 3.80 -7.77
N TRP A 184 -3.34 4.08 -8.98
CA TRP A 184 -4.74 4.42 -9.26
C TRP A 184 -5.73 3.31 -8.87
N ASP A 185 -5.30 2.05 -8.84
CA ASP A 185 -6.12 0.87 -8.60
C ASP A 185 -5.97 0.26 -7.19
N ASN A 186 -5.16 0.85 -6.32
CA ASN A 186 -4.85 0.27 -5.01
C ASN A 186 -6.09 -0.01 -4.16
N LEU A 187 -7.08 0.88 -4.21
CA LEU A 187 -8.27 0.79 -3.37
C LEU A 187 -9.33 -0.19 -3.89
N THR A 188 -9.26 -0.60 -5.15
CA THR A 188 -10.33 -1.38 -5.80
C THR A 188 -9.99 -2.83 -6.03
N ASN A 189 -8.72 -3.21 -6.22
CA ASN A 189 -8.33 -4.53 -6.72
C ASN A 189 -7.53 -5.40 -5.74
N LYS A 190 -7.38 -4.97 -4.49
CA LYS A 190 -6.57 -5.64 -3.47
C LYS A 190 -7.37 -5.97 -2.21
N GLY A 191 -6.70 -5.97 -1.05
CA GLY A 191 -7.31 -6.19 0.25
C GLY A 191 -8.15 -5.02 0.76
N GLU A 192 -8.72 -5.19 1.93
CA GLU A 192 -9.42 -4.14 2.67
C GLU A 192 -8.41 -3.33 3.51
N MET A 193 -8.67 -2.04 3.69
CA MET A 193 -7.95 -1.23 4.69
C MET A 193 -8.45 -1.61 6.08
N GLN A 194 -7.84 -2.63 6.68
CA GLN A 194 -8.31 -3.23 7.94
C GLN A 194 -8.07 -2.38 9.17
N VAL A 195 -7.13 -1.44 9.06
CA VAL A 195 -6.88 -0.36 10.05
C VAL A 195 -6.79 0.94 9.29
N ILE A 196 -7.61 1.91 9.68
CA ILE A 196 -7.66 3.22 9.04
C ILE A 196 -6.61 4.13 9.71
N PRO A 197 -5.62 4.65 8.96
CA PRO A 197 -4.66 5.63 9.46
C PRO A 197 -5.32 6.96 9.83
N ASP A 198 -4.57 7.85 10.50
CA ASP A 198 -5.07 9.19 10.84
C ASP A 198 -5.28 10.05 9.60
N ARG A 199 -4.51 9.81 8.53
CA ARG A 199 -4.68 10.46 7.22
C ARG A 199 -4.49 9.48 6.07
N VAL A 200 -5.24 9.70 4.99
CA VAL A 200 -5.17 8.93 3.74
C VAL A 200 -4.96 9.92 2.60
N LEU A 201 -3.79 9.85 1.96
CA LEU A 201 -3.37 10.73 0.88
C LEU A 201 -3.70 10.08 -0.46
N LEU A 202 -4.53 10.72 -1.25
CA LEU A 202 -5.13 10.19 -2.47
C LEU A 202 -4.81 11.05 -3.69
N TRP A 203 -4.89 10.45 -4.86
CA TRP A 203 -4.57 11.11 -6.11
C TRP A 203 -5.69 12.03 -6.62
N ASN A 204 -6.94 11.62 -6.42
CA ASN A 204 -8.09 12.32 -7.00
C ASN A 204 -9.39 12.06 -6.24
N GLU A 205 -10.46 12.76 -6.63
CA GLU A 205 -11.79 12.64 -6.02
C GLU A 205 -12.40 11.24 -6.22
N SER A 206 -12.11 10.52 -7.31
CA SER A 206 -12.60 9.15 -7.49
C SER A 206 -12.04 8.23 -6.41
N GLN A 207 -10.75 8.33 -6.11
CA GLN A 207 -10.15 7.57 -5.01
C GLN A 207 -10.69 8.01 -3.63
N LYS A 208 -11.09 9.28 -3.45
CA LYS A 208 -11.77 9.72 -2.24
C LYS A 208 -13.08 8.96 -2.04
N ILE A 209 -13.89 8.85 -3.09
CA ILE A 209 -15.13 8.08 -3.06
C ILE A 209 -14.84 6.60 -2.75
N GLU A 210 -13.84 6.01 -3.40
CA GLU A 210 -13.41 4.63 -3.14
C GLU A 210 -12.95 4.41 -1.69
N ALA A 211 -12.16 5.31 -1.13
CA ALA A 211 -11.70 5.22 0.25
C ALA A 211 -12.88 5.27 1.25
N ILE A 212 -13.84 6.13 1.04
CA ILE A 212 -15.02 6.29 1.89
C ILE A 212 -15.96 5.09 1.72
N GLU A 213 -16.37 4.79 0.48
CA GLU A 213 -17.43 3.80 0.23
C GLU A 213 -16.95 2.35 0.32
N ILE A 214 -15.70 2.07 -0.07
CA ILE A 214 -15.17 0.71 -0.13
C ILE A 214 -14.45 0.33 1.16
N HIS A 215 -13.72 1.29 1.77
CA HIS A 215 -12.89 1.04 2.94
C HIS A 215 -13.43 1.65 4.23
N GLY A 216 -14.49 2.48 4.17
CA GLY A 216 -15.09 3.12 5.34
C GLY A 216 -14.19 4.17 5.99
N VAL A 217 -13.32 4.82 5.20
CA VAL A 217 -12.46 5.90 5.70
C VAL A 217 -13.32 7.12 6.02
N PRO A 218 -13.25 7.69 7.23
CA PRO A 218 -13.92 8.96 7.53
C PRO A 218 -13.47 10.07 6.59
N GLU A 219 -14.39 10.88 6.11
CA GLU A 219 -14.09 11.92 5.12
C GLU A 219 -13.06 12.94 5.62
N ASP A 220 -13.10 13.28 6.91
CA ASP A 220 -12.15 14.19 7.57
C ASP A 220 -10.72 13.68 7.62
N ARG A 221 -10.51 12.38 7.36
CA ARG A 221 -9.17 11.77 7.27
C ARG A 221 -8.62 11.71 5.84
N VAL A 222 -9.43 12.00 4.85
CA VAL A 222 -9.04 11.93 3.44
C VAL A 222 -8.47 13.27 2.98
N ILE A 223 -7.33 13.22 2.26
CA ILE A 223 -6.69 14.39 1.64
C ILE A 223 -6.37 14.04 0.19
N VAL A 224 -6.92 14.78 -0.75
CA VAL A 224 -6.58 14.67 -2.17
C VAL A 224 -5.35 15.53 -2.44
N THR A 225 -4.23 14.88 -2.78
CA THR A 225 -2.93 15.52 -2.97
C THR A 225 -2.47 15.59 -4.42
N GLY A 226 -3.12 14.87 -5.33
CA GLY A 226 -2.60 14.61 -6.66
C GLY A 226 -1.71 13.36 -6.68
N ALA A 227 -1.30 12.98 -7.88
CA ALA A 227 -0.43 11.85 -8.15
C ALA A 227 1.01 12.33 -8.39
N GLN A 228 1.76 12.51 -7.32
CA GLN A 228 3.09 13.12 -7.28
C GLN A 228 4.12 12.51 -8.27
N ASN A 229 3.94 11.26 -8.65
CA ASN A 229 4.81 10.60 -9.62
C ASN A 229 4.61 11.09 -11.07
N PHE A 230 3.62 11.96 -11.30
CA PHE A 230 3.38 12.61 -12.60
C PHE A 230 3.73 14.09 -12.62
N ASP A 231 4.21 14.66 -11.51
CA ASP A 231 4.49 16.10 -11.42
C ASP A 231 5.55 16.55 -12.46
N ASP A 232 6.55 15.73 -12.72
CA ASP A 232 7.60 16.00 -13.69
C ASP A 232 7.06 16.18 -15.13
N TRP A 233 5.92 15.56 -15.46
CA TRP A 233 5.32 15.65 -16.78
C TRP A 233 4.85 17.07 -17.13
N PHE A 234 4.54 17.89 -16.13
CA PHE A 234 4.10 19.27 -16.34
C PHE A 234 5.25 20.22 -16.71
N THR A 235 6.47 19.85 -16.41
CA THR A 235 7.68 20.64 -16.66
C THR A 235 8.63 20.00 -17.66
N TRP A 236 8.33 18.75 -18.06
CA TRP A 236 9.21 17.99 -18.94
C TRP A 236 9.26 18.59 -20.33
N GLN A 237 10.48 18.76 -20.83
CA GLN A 237 10.73 19.23 -22.19
C GLN A 237 11.31 18.08 -23.04
N PRO A 238 10.99 18.02 -24.35
CA PRO A 238 11.56 17.02 -25.23
C PRO A 238 13.09 17.14 -25.25
N SER A 239 13.78 16.02 -25.03
CA SER A 239 15.26 15.96 -25.05
C SER A 239 15.85 16.00 -26.47
N LYS A 240 15.00 15.80 -27.50
CA LYS A 240 15.39 15.78 -28.93
C LYS A 240 14.33 16.47 -29.77
N THR A 241 14.74 17.05 -30.86
CA THR A 241 13.79 17.50 -31.89
C THR A 241 13.18 16.31 -32.62
N ARG A 242 12.07 16.51 -33.30
CA ARG A 242 11.37 15.46 -34.08
C ARG A 242 12.34 14.84 -35.12
N GLU A 243 13.14 15.65 -35.81
CA GLU A 243 14.10 15.19 -36.79
C GLU A 243 15.22 14.36 -36.17
N ALA A 244 15.76 14.81 -35.03
CA ALA A 244 16.79 14.07 -34.30
C ALA A 244 16.25 12.74 -33.77
N PHE A 245 15.01 12.70 -33.27
CA PHE A 245 14.34 11.47 -32.83
C PHE A 245 14.11 10.55 -34.04
N GLY A 246 13.54 11.05 -35.13
CA GLY A 246 13.28 10.29 -36.34
C GLY A 246 14.54 9.58 -36.88
N ARG A 247 15.68 10.29 -36.91
CA ARG A 247 16.97 9.71 -37.32
C ARG A 247 17.41 8.54 -36.42
N VAL A 248 17.19 8.65 -35.10
CA VAL A 248 17.61 7.60 -34.16
C VAL A 248 16.76 6.33 -34.32
N VAL A 249 15.45 6.48 -34.57
CA VAL A 249 14.51 5.35 -34.65
C VAL A 249 14.18 4.92 -36.06
N GLY A 250 14.79 5.52 -37.08
CA GLY A 250 14.56 5.19 -38.50
C GLY A 250 13.20 5.64 -39.03
N LEU A 251 12.58 6.67 -38.46
CA LEU A 251 11.30 7.22 -38.90
C LEU A 251 11.49 8.49 -39.72
N SER A 252 10.68 8.63 -40.80
CA SER A 252 10.64 9.87 -41.58
C SER A 252 10.05 11.01 -40.73
N SER A 253 10.71 12.16 -40.74
CA SER A 253 10.23 13.37 -40.06
C SER A 253 8.96 13.94 -40.72
N GLU A 254 8.70 13.63 -42.00
CA GLU A 254 7.55 14.10 -42.75
C GLU A 254 6.26 13.28 -42.49
N LYS A 255 6.39 12.04 -42.03
CA LYS A 255 5.25 11.16 -41.78
C LYS A 255 4.74 11.29 -40.36
N THR A 256 3.43 11.35 -40.20
CA THR A 256 2.79 11.19 -38.90
C THR A 256 3.01 9.79 -38.36
N PHE A 257 3.34 9.64 -37.09
CA PHE A 257 3.44 8.37 -36.39
C PHE A 257 2.67 8.42 -35.08
N ILE A 258 2.18 7.25 -34.66
CA ILE A 258 1.54 7.06 -33.35
C ILE A 258 2.54 6.33 -32.47
N LEU A 259 2.87 6.90 -31.30
CA LEU A 259 3.66 6.24 -30.28
C LEU A 259 2.71 5.45 -29.37
N TYR A 260 2.93 4.14 -29.30
CA TYR A 260 2.29 3.26 -28.32
C TYR A 260 3.30 2.91 -27.24
N LEU A 261 2.94 3.15 -25.94
CA LEU A 261 3.78 2.91 -24.77
C LEU A 261 3.23 1.75 -23.93
#